data_adc7ccc0e06aba6ba56f25368bb1b6f6
#
_entry.id   adc7ccc0e06aba6ba56f25368bb1b6f6
#
_cell.length_a   1.000
_cell.length_b   1.000
_cell.length_c   1.000
_cell.angle_alpha   90.00
_cell.angle_beta   90.00
_cell.angle_gamma   90.00
#
_symmetry.space_group_name_H-M   'P 1'
#
loop_
_entity.id
_entity.type
_entity.pdbx_description
1 polymer ?
#
loop_
_entity_poly.entity_id
_entity_poly.type
_entity_poly.pdbx_seq_one_letter_code
_entity_poly.pdbx_strand_id
1 'polypeptide(L)'
;VTQMIFGESFKVLDKTNKWLKIKIKEDNYKGFIKLIKFEKFIKATHKIDKLKAPFLLKNKKKGYLTFGSKIKVDKKVGNYFSFGKYKIKASYLKPIKFKQKDYFSKIKIFRGVKYKWGGKSYKGIDCSALIQVCLNFNNKYCPRDAKDQVKYFKKNIKLKNIKKNNVIYWKGHVAVALSKNKLIHAYGPMKKTVVMNTNQTIKRIYKTANLKVIGIKQI
;
A
#
# COMPACT_ATOMS: atom_id res chain seq x y z
N VAL A 1 -10.76 -8.25 4.48
CA VAL A 1 -11.22 -6.91 4.04
C VAL A 1 -10.08 -6.17 3.37
N THR A 2 -10.35 -5.49 2.24
CA THR A 2 -9.35 -4.66 1.55
C THR A 2 -9.99 -3.42 0.94
N GLN A 3 -9.18 -2.44 0.58
CA GLN A 3 -9.54 -1.27 -0.20
C GLN A 3 -8.86 -1.34 -1.57
N MET A 4 -9.57 -1.00 -2.63
CA MET A 4 -8.96 -0.70 -3.93
C MET A 4 -8.59 0.78 -3.99
N ILE A 5 -7.45 1.09 -4.59
CA ILE A 5 -7.04 2.46 -4.88
C ILE A 5 -7.22 2.76 -6.38
N PHE A 6 -7.25 4.03 -6.73
CA PHE A 6 -7.50 4.46 -8.12
C PHE A 6 -6.50 3.83 -9.10
N GLY A 7 -7.02 3.24 -10.18
CA GLY A 7 -6.24 2.56 -11.21
C GLY A 7 -5.90 1.10 -10.91
N GLU A 8 -6.31 0.54 -9.76
CA GLU A 8 -6.36 -0.91 -9.58
C GLU A 8 -7.53 -1.48 -10.38
N SER A 9 -7.36 -2.67 -10.92
CA SER A 9 -8.34 -3.32 -11.78
C SER A 9 -8.83 -4.64 -11.18
N PHE A 10 -10.02 -5.05 -11.59
CA PHE A 10 -10.61 -6.31 -11.13
C PHE A 10 -11.30 -7.07 -12.27
N LYS A 11 -11.47 -8.36 -12.06
CA LYS A 11 -12.35 -9.23 -12.86
C LYS A 11 -13.61 -9.50 -12.06
N VAL A 12 -14.77 -9.35 -12.68
CA VAL A 12 -16.03 -9.79 -12.12
C VAL A 12 -16.09 -11.32 -12.22
N LEU A 13 -16.33 -11.97 -11.11
CA LEU A 13 -16.50 -13.43 -11.02
C LEU A 13 -17.97 -13.83 -10.99
N ASP A 14 -18.80 -12.96 -10.39
CA ASP A 14 -20.22 -13.20 -10.21
C ASP A 14 -20.97 -11.89 -9.95
N LYS A 15 -22.26 -11.82 -10.22
CA LYS A 15 -23.11 -10.64 -10.09
C LYS A 15 -24.44 -10.98 -9.45
N THR A 16 -24.80 -10.22 -8.44
CA THR A 16 -26.16 -10.19 -7.87
C THR A 16 -26.81 -8.82 -8.12
N ASN A 17 -28.05 -8.64 -7.72
CA ASN A 17 -28.78 -7.36 -7.91
C ASN A 17 -28.11 -6.15 -7.25
N LYS A 18 -27.34 -6.34 -6.17
CA LYS A 18 -26.72 -5.25 -5.38
C LYS A 18 -25.20 -5.33 -5.30
N TRP A 19 -24.58 -6.48 -5.63
CA TRP A 19 -23.18 -6.75 -5.39
C TRP A 19 -22.49 -7.42 -6.57
N LEU A 20 -21.20 -7.12 -6.73
CA LEU A 20 -20.30 -7.87 -7.60
C LEU A 20 -19.30 -8.64 -6.75
N LYS A 21 -19.18 -9.95 -6.98
CA LYS A 21 -18.05 -10.75 -6.53
C LYS A 21 -16.88 -10.51 -7.49
N ILE A 22 -15.77 -10.05 -6.98
CA ILE A 22 -14.63 -9.65 -7.81
C ILE A 22 -13.34 -10.35 -7.38
N LYS A 23 -12.38 -10.37 -8.31
CA LYS A 23 -10.98 -10.70 -8.06
C LYS A 23 -10.12 -9.50 -8.49
N ILE A 24 -9.40 -8.88 -7.55
CA ILE A 24 -8.46 -7.79 -7.83
C ILE A 24 -7.27 -8.37 -8.59
N LYS A 25 -6.85 -7.71 -9.68
CA LYS A 25 -5.75 -8.22 -10.51
C LYS A 25 -4.38 -8.05 -9.87
N GLU A 26 -4.21 -7.02 -9.06
CA GLU A 26 -2.94 -6.65 -8.44
C GLU A 26 -2.46 -7.63 -7.37
N ASP A 27 -3.38 -8.30 -6.66
CA ASP A 27 -3.04 -9.17 -5.52
C ASP A 27 -3.85 -10.47 -5.46
N ASN A 28 -4.72 -10.71 -6.47
CA ASN A 28 -5.64 -11.85 -6.53
C ASN A 28 -6.67 -11.92 -5.39
N TYR A 29 -6.83 -10.83 -4.62
CA TYR A 29 -7.80 -10.79 -3.53
C TYR A 29 -9.23 -10.89 -4.06
N LYS A 30 -10.02 -11.79 -3.46
CA LYS A 30 -11.43 -11.97 -3.80
C LYS A 30 -12.30 -11.28 -2.75
N GLY A 31 -13.37 -10.62 -3.18
CA GLY A 31 -14.28 -9.92 -2.28
C GLY A 31 -15.52 -9.43 -3.01
N PHE A 32 -16.36 -8.70 -2.29
CA PHE A 32 -17.58 -8.12 -2.83
C PHE A 32 -17.50 -6.61 -2.83
N ILE A 33 -18.02 -6.00 -3.89
CA ILE A 33 -18.20 -4.55 -4.02
C ILE A 33 -19.64 -4.25 -4.43
N LYS A 34 -20.15 -3.08 -4.04
CA LYS A 34 -21.48 -2.64 -4.47
C LYS A 34 -21.51 -2.50 -6.00
N LEU A 35 -22.64 -2.86 -6.58
CA LEU A 35 -22.89 -2.64 -8.01
C LEU A 35 -23.08 -1.14 -8.24
N ILE A 36 -22.03 -0.50 -8.72
CA ILE A 36 -22.01 0.91 -9.12
C ILE A 36 -21.42 1.01 -10.53
N LYS A 37 -21.50 2.16 -11.15
CA LYS A 37 -20.86 2.41 -12.45
C LYS A 37 -19.32 2.39 -12.26
N PHE A 38 -18.66 1.51 -12.97
CA PHE A 38 -17.19 1.42 -13.06
C PHE A 38 -16.73 1.86 -14.46
N GLU A 39 -15.54 2.44 -14.52
CA GLU A 39 -14.92 2.76 -15.79
C GLU A 39 -14.28 1.51 -16.42
N LYS A 40 -14.21 1.47 -17.76
CA LYS A 40 -13.46 0.43 -18.47
C LYS A 40 -11.99 0.49 -18.07
N PHE A 41 -11.34 -0.67 -18.07
CA PHE A 41 -9.90 -0.74 -17.81
C PHE A 41 -9.12 0.09 -18.84
N ILE A 42 -8.28 0.99 -18.35
CA ILE A 42 -7.37 1.80 -19.16
C ILE A 42 -5.94 1.51 -18.70
N LYS A 43 -5.07 1.15 -19.63
CA LYS A 43 -3.66 0.91 -19.35
C LYS A 43 -2.99 2.19 -18.83
N ALA A 44 -2.60 2.19 -17.56
CA ALA A 44 -1.95 3.32 -16.95
C ALA A 44 -0.55 3.56 -17.51
N THR A 45 -0.17 4.84 -17.61
CA THR A 45 1.16 5.28 -18.04
C THR A 45 2.01 5.81 -16.87
N HIS A 46 1.36 6.28 -15.81
CA HIS A 46 2.02 6.87 -14.63
C HIS A 46 1.40 6.38 -13.33
N LYS A 47 2.13 6.57 -12.24
CA LYS A 47 1.72 6.27 -10.87
C LYS A 47 2.07 7.40 -9.92
N ILE A 48 1.28 7.53 -8.84
CA ILE A 48 1.41 8.61 -7.85
C ILE A 48 2.56 8.32 -6.89
N ASP A 49 3.51 9.27 -6.77
CA ASP A 49 4.70 9.21 -5.88
C ASP A 49 4.53 10.08 -4.61
N LYS A 50 3.32 10.50 -4.27
CA LYS A 50 3.01 11.30 -3.07
C LYS A 50 1.97 10.58 -2.23
N LEU A 51 2.05 10.72 -0.91
CA LEU A 51 1.06 10.14 0.01
C LEU A 51 -0.35 10.58 -0.35
N LYS A 52 -0.54 11.89 -0.58
CA LYS A 52 -1.79 12.55 -0.96
C LYS A 52 -1.49 13.55 -2.07
N ALA A 53 -1.84 13.21 -3.30
CA ALA A 53 -1.61 14.04 -4.48
C ALA A 53 -2.92 14.76 -4.88
N PRO A 54 -3.00 16.09 -4.75
CA PRO A 54 -4.16 16.82 -5.24
C PRO A 54 -4.21 16.82 -6.76
N PHE A 55 -5.42 16.73 -7.31
CA PHE A 55 -5.73 16.99 -8.71
C PHE A 55 -6.87 17.98 -8.83
N LEU A 56 -6.94 18.68 -9.96
CA LEU A 56 -7.92 19.73 -10.23
C LEU A 56 -8.97 19.23 -11.21
N LEU A 57 -10.24 19.53 -10.92
CA LEU A 57 -11.36 19.44 -11.84
C LEU A 57 -11.52 20.77 -12.60
N LYS A 58 -12.26 20.78 -13.72
CA LYS A 58 -12.53 22.00 -14.52
C LYS A 58 -13.13 23.15 -13.68
N ASN A 59 -13.97 22.84 -12.69
CA ASN A 59 -14.62 23.82 -11.80
C ASN A 59 -13.77 24.21 -10.59
N LYS A 60 -12.45 24.12 -10.66
CA LYS A 60 -11.49 24.40 -9.57
C LYS A 60 -11.64 23.53 -8.29
N LYS A 61 -12.61 22.61 -8.24
CA LYS A 61 -12.70 21.63 -7.13
C LYS A 61 -11.47 20.74 -7.12
N LYS A 62 -11.03 20.34 -5.92
CA LYS A 62 -9.86 19.48 -5.72
C LYS A 62 -10.31 18.07 -5.33
N GLY A 63 -9.74 17.06 -6.02
CA GLY A 63 -9.73 15.68 -5.56
C GLY A 63 -8.34 15.26 -5.12
N TYR A 64 -8.21 14.03 -4.61
CA TYR A 64 -6.93 13.52 -4.13
C TYR A 64 -6.73 12.07 -4.56
N LEU A 65 -5.53 11.76 -5.06
CA LEU A 65 -5.06 10.40 -5.30
C LEU A 65 -4.06 10.01 -4.21
N THR A 66 -4.01 8.74 -3.87
CA THR A 66 -3.08 8.20 -2.88
C THR A 66 -1.81 7.66 -3.54
N PHE A 67 -0.75 7.46 -2.75
CA PHE A 67 0.47 6.80 -3.18
C PHE A 67 0.17 5.47 -3.87
N GLY A 68 0.80 5.21 -5.00
CA GLY A 68 0.62 3.99 -5.78
C GLY A 68 -0.61 3.98 -6.70
N SER A 69 -1.53 4.96 -6.60
CA SER A 69 -2.62 5.13 -7.58
C SER A 69 -2.04 5.24 -8.99
N LYS A 70 -2.72 4.64 -9.97
CA LYS A 70 -2.26 4.56 -11.37
C LYS A 70 -3.19 5.36 -12.25
N ILE A 71 -2.64 6.14 -13.18
CA ILE A 71 -3.40 6.95 -14.14
C ILE A 71 -2.81 6.82 -15.55
N LYS A 72 -3.66 6.96 -16.55
CA LYS A 72 -3.24 7.24 -17.92
C LYS A 72 -3.17 8.76 -18.08
N VAL A 73 -1.98 9.29 -18.35
CA VAL A 73 -1.86 10.71 -18.71
C VAL A 73 -2.05 10.86 -20.22
N ASP A 74 -2.70 11.95 -20.63
CA ASP A 74 -3.01 12.25 -22.03
C ASP A 74 -1.94 13.17 -22.61
N LYS A 75 -1.76 14.37 -22.01
CA LYS A 75 -0.77 15.34 -22.46
C LYS A 75 -0.15 16.12 -21.30
N LYS A 76 1.05 16.65 -21.52
CA LYS A 76 1.72 17.58 -20.60
C LYS A 76 1.47 19.01 -21.04
N VAL A 77 1.12 19.88 -20.10
CA VAL A 77 0.93 21.31 -20.29
C VAL A 77 1.62 22.03 -19.15
N GLY A 78 2.76 22.66 -19.42
CA GLY A 78 3.63 23.25 -18.41
C GLY A 78 4.02 22.23 -17.34
N ASN A 79 3.78 22.56 -16.08
CA ASN A 79 4.07 21.69 -14.92
C ASN A 79 2.98 20.67 -14.58
N TYR A 80 1.98 20.48 -15.46
CA TYR A 80 0.86 19.59 -15.25
C TYR A 80 0.75 18.54 -16.33
N PHE A 81 0.22 17.36 -15.95
CA PHE A 81 -0.35 16.39 -16.87
C PHE A 81 -1.88 16.45 -16.82
N SER A 82 -2.53 16.29 -17.98
CA SER A 82 -3.95 15.97 -18.02
C SER A 82 -4.19 14.46 -17.96
N PHE A 83 -5.28 14.04 -17.33
CA PHE A 83 -5.80 12.67 -17.36
C PHE A 83 -7.33 12.74 -17.36
N GLY A 84 -7.94 12.42 -18.50
CA GLY A 84 -9.35 12.72 -18.76
C GLY A 84 -9.65 14.21 -18.53
N LYS A 85 -10.67 14.51 -17.73
CA LYS A 85 -11.06 15.89 -17.39
C LYS A 85 -10.26 16.55 -16.25
N TYR A 86 -9.22 15.90 -15.74
CA TYR A 86 -8.47 16.34 -14.57
C TYR A 86 -7.06 16.82 -14.94
N LYS A 87 -6.49 17.66 -14.06
CA LYS A 87 -5.07 18.07 -14.14
C LYS A 87 -4.35 17.75 -12.84
N ILE A 88 -3.12 17.25 -12.94
CA ILE A 88 -2.27 16.89 -11.80
C ILE A 88 -0.84 17.37 -12.03
N LYS A 89 -0.15 17.85 -10.99
CA LYS A 89 1.24 18.29 -11.11
C LYS A 89 2.15 17.13 -11.54
N ALA A 90 3.01 17.36 -12.53
CA ALA A 90 3.96 16.37 -13.05
C ALA A 90 4.90 15.85 -11.95
N SER A 91 5.30 16.72 -10.99
CA SER A 91 6.17 16.35 -9.85
C SER A 91 5.56 15.33 -8.87
N TYR A 92 4.26 15.03 -8.98
CA TYR A 92 3.60 14.01 -8.16
C TYR A 92 3.60 12.62 -8.81
N LEU A 93 4.12 12.51 -10.03
CA LEU A 93 4.04 11.33 -10.85
C LEU A 93 5.40 10.72 -11.10
N LYS A 94 5.39 9.42 -11.29
CA LYS A 94 6.48 8.65 -11.89
C LYS A 94 5.93 7.81 -13.05
N PRO A 95 6.73 7.57 -14.10
CA PRO A 95 6.33 6.61 -15.16
C PRO A 95 5.94 5.26 -14.56
N ILE A 96 5.01 4.57 -15.17
CA ILE A 96 4.52 3.28 -14.64
C ILE A 96 5.63 2.23 -14.46
N LYS A 97 6.64 2.24 -15.35
CA LYS A 97 7.79 1.33 -15.28
C LYS A 97 8.85 1.73 -14.25
N PHE A 98 8.78 2.93 -13.67
CA PHE A 98 9.73 3.39 -12.67
C PHE A 98 9.82 2.41 -11.50
N LYS A 99 11.03 2.14 -11.03
CA LYS A 99 11.31 1.34 -9.81
C LYS A 99 12.31 2.09 -8.95
N GLN A 100 12.16 1.99 -7.64
CA GLN A 100 13.14 2.50 -6.68
C GLN A 100 14.22 1.43 -6.44
N LYS A 101 15.46 1.83 -6.19
CA LYS A 101 16.52 0.89 -5.77
C LYS A 101 16.16 0.19 -4.45
N ASP A 102 15.56 0.94 -3.53
CA ASP A 102 15.06 0.45 -2.25
C ASP A 102 13.52 0.47 -2.26
N TYR A 103 12.89 -0.70 -2.17
CA TYR A 103 11.44 -0.86 -2.22
C TYR A 103 10.70 -0.06 -1.13
N PHE A 104 11.34 0.13 0.02
CA PHE A 104 10.76 0.83 1.17
C PHE A 104 11.26 2.27 1.33
N SER A 105 11.98 2.83 0.37
CA SER A 105 12.53 4.20 0.44
C SER A 105 11.48 5.26 0.75
N LYS A 106 10.25 5.05 0.32
CA LYS A 106 9.10 5.96 0.56
C LYS A 106 8.23 5.58 1.76
N ILE A 107 8.52 4.49 2.47
CA ILE A 107 7.62 4.00 3.53
C ILE A 107 7.37 5.03 4.64
N LYS A 108 8.35 5.90 4.92
CA LYS A 108 8.22 6.94 5.95
C LYS A 108 7.18 8.01 5.65
N ILE A 109 6.73 8.19 4.38
CA ILE A 109 5.64 9.13 4.05
C ILE A 109 4.34 8.76 4.74
N PHE A 110 4.18 7.49 5.14
CA PHE A 110 2.99 7.00 5.85
C PHE A 110 3.01 7.25 7.36
N ARG A 111 4.12 7.77 7.94
CA ARG A 111 4.18 8.09 9.37
C ARG A 111 3.04 9.03 9.75
N GLY A 112 2.30 8.68 10.82
CA GLY A 112 1.14 9.44 11.28
C GLY A 112 -0.18 9.12 10.57
N VAL A 113 -0.18 8.41 9.44
CA VAL A 113 -1.41 7.97 8.79
C VAL A 113 -2.20 7.08 9.74
N LYS A 114 -3.51 7.33 9.87
CA LYS A 114 -4.43 6.57 10.73
C LYS A 114 -4.37 5.08 10.42
N TYR A 115 -4.42 4.25 11.46
CA TYR A 115 -4.65 2.82 11.27
C TYR A 115 -6.09 2.61 10.81
N LYS A 116 -6.27 1.86 9.75
CA LYS A 116 -7.57 1.43 9.26
C LYS A 116 -7.45 0.02 8.73
N TRP A 117 -8.09 -0.94 9.39
CA TRP A 117 -8.11 -2.32 8.90
C TRP A 117 -8.70 -2.40 7.49
N GLY A 118 -8.00 -3.06 6.59
CA GLY A 118 -8.33 -3.11 5.17
C GLY A 118 -7.95 -1.85 4.37
N GLY A 119 -7.49 -0.78 5.01
CA GLY A 119 -7.10 0.47 4.33
C GLY A 119 -5.81 0.36 3.53
N LYS A 120 -5.73 1.12 2.41
CA LYS A 120 -4.58 1.20 1.50
C LYS A 120 -4.26 2.64 1.07
N SER A 121 -4.66 3.66 1.82
CA SER A 121 -4.59 5.05 1.37
C SER A 121 -4.14 6.03 2.45
N TYR A 122 -3.94 7.30 2.07
CA TYR A 122 -3.68 8.40 3.01
C TYR A 122 -4.81 8.61 4.04
N LYS A 123 -6.02 8.11 3.78
CA LYS A 123 -7.16 8.18 4.72
C LYS A 123 -7.07 7.13 5.84
N GLY A 124 -6.26 6.11 5.62
CA GLY A 124 -6.00 5.04 6.57
C GLY A 124 -5.34 3.85 5.90
N ILE A 125 -4.46 3.18 6.63
CA ILE A 125 -3.69 2.04 6.15
C ILE A 125 -3.54 1.00 7.27
N ASP A 126 -3.50 -0.29 6.92
CA ASP A 126 -3.12 -1.35 7.86
C ASP A 126 -1.67 -1.82 7.66
N CYS A 127 -1.23 -2.72 8.52
CA CYS A 127 0.17 -3.15 8.57
C CYS A 127 0.63 -3.88 7.30
N SER A 128 -0.19 -4.77 6.75
CA SER A 128 0.15 -5.53 5.53
C SER A 128 0.02 -4.68 4.26
N ALA A 129 -0.95 -3.75 4.23
CA ALA A 129 -1.07 -2.80 3.12
C ALA A 129 0.12 -1.84 3.05
N LEU A 130 0.73 -1.47 4.18
CA LEU A 130 1.93 -0.63 4.21
C LEU A 130 3.09 -1.26 3.43
N ILE A 131 3.26 -2.59 3.54
CA ILE A 131 4.24 -3.35 2.76
C ILE A 131 3.78 -3.43 1.29
N GLN A 132 2.52 -3.81 1.08
CA GLN A 132 1.97 -4.07 -0.23
C GLN A 132 2.04 -2.84 -1.15
N VAL A 133 1.65 -1.65 -0.67
CA VAL A 133 1.67 -0.43 -1.52
C VAL A 133 3.08 -0.02 -1.92
N CYS A 134 4.09 -0.25 -1.05
CA CYS A 134 5.49 0.00 -1.39
C CYS A 134 6.00 -0.96 -2.46
N LEU A 135 5.67 -2.26 -2.36
CA LEU A 135 6.07 -3.26 -3.34
C LEU A 135 5.34 -3.07 -4.68
N ASN A 136 4.02 -2.86 -4.65
CA ASN A 136 3.21 -2.61 -5.85
C ASN A 136 3.65 -1.33 -6.58
N PHE A 137 4.05 -0.27 -5.84
CA PHE A 137 4.65 0.91 -6.45
C PHE A 137 5.91 0.55 -7.25
N ASN A 138 6.67 -0.45 -6.84
CA ASN A 138 7.86 -0.94 -7.52
C ASN A 138 7.55 -2.07 -8.53
N ASN A 139 6.29 -2.25 -8.91
CA ASN A 139 5.82 -3.30 -9.83
C ASN A 139 6.18 -4.71 -9.33
N LYS A 140 6.27 -4.90 -8.01
CA LYS A 140 6.52 -6.18 -7.38
C LYS A 140 5.23 -6.69 -6.74
N TYR A 141 4.86 -7.93 -7.05
CA TYR A 141 3.70 -8.58 -6.44
C TYR A 141 3.87 -8.71 -4.93
N CYS A 142 2.79 -8.49 -4.19
CA CYS A 142 2.73 -8.71 -2.76
C CYS A 142 1.31 -9.15 -2.37
N PRO A 143 1.16 -10.28 -1.68
CA PRO A 143 -0.13 -10.68 -1.14
C PRO A 143 -0.73 -9.61 -0.23
N ARG A 144 -2.07 -9.58 -0.12
CA ARG A 144 -2.76 -8.58 0.68
C ARG A 144 -2.58 -8.78 2.18
N ASP A 145 -2.72 -10.00 2.65
CA ASP A 145 -2.77 -10.32 4.08
C ASP A 145 -1.40 -10.75 4.62
N ALA A 146 -1.08 -10.34 5.86
CA ALA A 146 0.21 -10.65 6.51
C ALA A 146 0.50 -12.15 6.57
N LYS A 147 -0.55 -12.98 6.78
CA LYS A 147 -0.44 -14.46 6.79
C LYS A 147 0.04 -15.03 5.46
N ASP A 148 -0.34 -14.39 4.35
CA ASP A 148 0.05 -14.83 3.01
C ASP A 148 1.40 -14.24 2.61
N GLN A 149 1.71 -13.00 3.05
CA GLN A 149 3.01 -12.37 2.85
C GLN A 149 4.14 -13.18 3.48
N VAL A 150 3.99 -13.63 4.76
CA VAL A 150 5.03 -14.42 5.43
C VAL A 150 5.30 -15.77 4.75
N LYS A 151 4.28 -16.35 4.10
CA LYS A 151 4.42 -17.58 3.31
C LYS A 151 5.03 -17.32 1.93
N TYR A 152 4.67 -16.18 1.32
CA TYR A 152 5.11 -15.80 -0.01
C TYR A 152 6.61 -15.48 -0.07
N PHE A 153 7.11 -14.67 0.89
CA PHE A 153 8.53 -14.32 0.95
C PHE A 153 9.34 -15.45 1.59
N LYS A 154 10.24 -16.06 0.81
CA LYS A 154 10.93 -17.30 1.22
C LYS A 154 12.19 -17.09 2.05
N LYS A 155 12.94 -15.97 1.82
CA LYS A 155 14.25 -15.77 2.43
C LYS A 155 14.14 -15.39 3.90
N ASN A 156 14.42 -16.34 4.79
CA ASN A 156 14.38 -16.15 6.24
C ASN A 156 15.63 -15.45 6.77
N ILE A 157 15.45 -14.61 7.79
CA ILE A 157 16.53 -13.92 8.50
C ILE A 157 16.40 -14.23 9.99
N LYS A 158 17.53 -14.52 10.67
CA LYS A 158 17.59 -14.64 12.13
C LYS A 158 17.46 -13.25 12.77
N LEU A 159 16.84 -13.16 13.95
CA LEU A 159 16.60 -11.90 14.66
C LEU A 159 17.88 -11.07 14.88
N LYS A 160 18.99 -11.74 15.23
CA LYS A 160 20.30 -11.09 15.42
C LYS A 160 20.85 -10.42 14.16
N ASN A 161 20.41 -10.85 12.98
CA ASN A 161 20.84 -10.37 11.67
C ASN A 161 19.87 -9.38 11.02
N ILE A 162 18.92 -8.84 11.78
CA ILE A 162 18.01 -7.82 11.26
C ILE A 162 18.78 -6.61 10.74
N LYS A 163 18.41 -6.18 9.52
CA LYS A 163 18.90 -4.96 8.87
C LYS A 163 17.78 -4.23 8.18
N LYS A 164 18.07 -3.05 7.66
CA LYS A 164 17.13 -2.24 6.87
C LYS A 164 16.43 -3.09 5.80
N ASN A 165 15.14 -2.86 5.62
CA ASN A 165 14.24 -3.53 4.65
C ASN A 165 13.89 -4.99 4.98
N ASN A 166 14.34 -5.54 6.11
CA ASN A 166 13.79 -6.79 6.56
C ASN A 166 12.36 -6.58 7.10
N VAL A 167 11.51 -7.56 6.89
CA VAL A 167 10.11 -7.52 7.28
C VAL A 167 9.85 -8.54 8.38
N ILE A 168 9.33 -8.06 9.52
CA ILE A 168 9.10 -8.83 10.73
C ILE A 168 7.62 -9.17 10.81
N TYR A 169 7.28 -10.44 11.01
CA TYR A 169 5.91 -10.94 11.04
C TYR A 169 5.54 -11.52 12.40
N TRP A 170 4.33 -11.23 12.85
CA TRP A 170 3.60 -11.87 13.94
C TRP A 170 2.29 -12.42 13.40
N LYS A 171 1.59 -13.25 14.15
CA LYS A 171 0.22 -13.68 13.77
C LYS A 171 -0.67 -12.44 13.62
N GLY A 172 -1.14 -12.17 12.40
CA GLY A 172 -2.01 -11.03 12.09
C GLY A 172 -1.33 -9.66 12.08
N HIS A 173 0.01 -9.55 12.21
CA HIS A 173 0.70 -8.27 12.20
C HIS A 173 2.04 -8.32 11.46
N VAL A 174 2.49 -7.16 10.97
CA VAL A 174 3.76 -7.03 10.24
C VAL A 174 4.37 -5.64 10.39
N ALA A 175 5.70 -5.57 10.37
CA ALA A 175 6.49 -4.34 10.42
C ALA A 175 7.68 -4.40 9.46
N VAL A 176 8.17 -3.23 9.02
CA VAL A 176 9.41 -3.11 8.22
C VAL A 176 10.53 -2.52 9.07
N ALA A 177 11.68 -3.18 9.11
CA ALA A 177 12.88 -2.67 9.75
C ALA A 177 13.46 -1.48 8.92
N LEU A 178 13.58 -0.33 9.54
CA LEU A 178 14.28 0.84 9.00
C LEU A 178 15.78 0.77 9.27
N SER A 179 16.16 0.03 10.32
CA SER A 179 17.51 -0.32 10.72
C SER A 179 17.46 -1.52 11.67
N LYS A 180 18.60 -1.96 12.19
CA LYS A 180 18.66 -2.97 13.26
C LYS A 180 17.76 -2.61 14.46
N ASN A 181 17.72 -1.33 14.83
CA ASN A 181 17.10 -0.87 16.07
C ASN A 181 15.77 -0.12 15.86
N LYS A 182 15.34 0.17 14.64
CA LYS A 182 14.11 0.92 14.34
C LYS A 182 13.28 0.19 13.31
N LEU A 183 11.97 0.13 13.54
CA LEU A 183 10.98 -0.38 12.60
C LEU A 183 9.86 0.64 12.37
N ILE A 184 9.10 0.47 11.30
CA ILE A 184 7.86 1.20 11.01
C ILE A 184 6.73 0.21 10.77
N HIS A 185 5.57 0.49 11.34
CA HIS A 185 4.36 -0.30 11.14
C HIS A 185 3.09 0.55 11.32
N ALA A 186 2.02 0.20 10.63
CA ALA A 186 0.70 0.67 10.96
C ALA A 186 0.21 -0.16 12.16
N TYR A 187 0.12 0.48 13.34
CA TYR A 187 -0.08 -0.20 14.61
C TYR A 187 -1.44 0.12 15.21
N GLY A 188 -2.31 -0.90 15.23
CA GLY A 188 -3.69 -0.78 15.70
C GLY A 188 -3.84 -0.17 17.11
N PRO A 189 -3.09 -0.65 18.13
CA PRO A 189 -3.15 -0.08 19.47
C PRO A 189 -2.80 1.41 19.57
N MET A 190 -1.96 1.92 18.65
CA MET A 190 -1.65 3.36 18.56
C MET A 190 -2.51 4.10 17.52
N LYS A 191 -3.46 3.43 16.89
CA LYS A 191 -4.40 3.98 15.89
C LYS A 191 -3.72 4.71 14.70
N LYS A 192 -2.43 4.49 14.46
CA LYS A 192 -1.65 5.16 13.39
C LYS A 192 -0.38 4.39 13.01
N THR A 193 0.22 4.79 11.89
CA THR A 193 1.55 4.34 11.48
C THR A 193 2.62 5.05 12.30
N VAL A 194 3.50 4.28 12.93
CA VAL A 194 4.53 4.77 13.86
C VAL A 194 5.90 4.16 13.59
N VAL A 195 6.93 4.88 13.99
CA VAL A 195 8.31 4.37 14.05
C VAL A 195 8.61 4.07 15.51
N MET A 196 9.09 2.86 15.79
CA MET A 196 9.38 2.40 17.15
C MET A 196 10.73 1.66 17.20
N ASN A 197 11.28 1.49 18.42
CA ASN A 197 12.45 0.63 18.64
C ASN A 197 12.08 -0.83 18.39
N THR A 198 12.91 -1.57 17.65
CA THR A 198 12.64 -2.95 17.24
C THR A 198 12.45 -3.88 18.43
N ASN A 199 13.44 -3.92 19.36
CA ASN A 199 13.40 -4.83 20.50
C ASN A 199 12.27 -4.50 21.48
N GLN A 200 12.05 -3.21 21.76
CA GLN A 200 10.95 -2.76 22.61
C GLN A 200 9.59 -3.11 21.99
N THR A 201 9.45 -3.00 20.67
CA THR A 201 8.22 -3.38 19.97
C THR A 201 7.95 -4.88 20.07
N ILE A 202 8.97 -5.72 19.87
CA ILE A 202 8.84 -7.18 20.00
C ILE A 202 8.41 -7.54 21.42
N LYS A 203 9.08 -6.98 22.44
CA LYS A 203 8.73 -7.21 23.86
C LYS A 203 7.31 -6.71 24.16
N ARG A 204 6.94 -5.52 23.68
CA ARG A 204 5.61 -4.94 23.87
C ARG A 204 4.50 -5.81 23.28
N ILE A 205 4.64 -6.23 22.01
CA ILE A 205 3.63 -7.07 21.34
C ILE A 205 3.50 -8.42 22.05
N TYR A 206 4.60 -9.00 22.51
CA TYR A 206 4.55 -10.20 23.31
C TYR A 206 3.81 -9.99 24.63
N LYS A 207 4.16 -8.94 25.39
CA LYS A 207 3.54 -8.63 26.70
C LYS A 207 2.04 -8.31 26.58
N THR A 208 1.62 -7.57 25.53
CA THR A 208 0.24 -7.05 25.42
C THR A 208 -0.71 -7.95 24.65
N ALA A 209 -0.21 -8.82 23.77
CA ALA A 209 -1.03 -9.66 22.89
C ALA A 209 -0.58 -11.13 22.88
N ASN A 210 0.45 -11.50 23.64
CA ASN A 210 1.07 -12.86 23.65
C ASN A 210 1.47 -13.35 22.24
N LEU A 211 1.91 -12.42 21.35
CA LEU A 211 2.30 -12.76 19.99
C LEU A 211 3.81 -12.84 19.86
N LYS A 212 4.34 -14.02 19.52
CA LYS A 212 5.74 -14.24 19.16
C LYS A 212 6.00 -13.86 17.69
N VAL A 213 7.24 -13.48 17.36
CA VAL A 213 7.68 -13.31 15.97
C VAL A 213 7.65 -14.68 15.29
N ILE A 214 6.89 -14.79 14.20
CA ILE A 214 6.73 -16.03 13.42
C ILE A 214 7.63 -16.10 12.20
N GLY A 215 8.28 -15.01 11.84
CA GLY A 215 9.24 -14.96 10.73
C GLY A 215 9.80 -13.57 10.51
N ILE A 216 11.02 -13.52 10.01
CA ILE A 216 11.65 -12.29 9.52
C ILE A 216 12.12 -12.59 8.11
N LYS A 217 11.71 -11.76 7.16
CA LYS A 217 11.95 -11.99 5.73
C LYS A 217 12.82 -10.90 5.13
N GLN A 218 13.70 -11.29 4.25
CA GLN A 218 14.35 -10.37 3.29
C GLN A 218 13.51 -10.32 2.03
N ILE A 219 13.23 -9.10 1.53
CA ILE A 219 12.43 -8.83 0.33
C ILE A 219 13.32 -8.33 -0.80
#